data_4066941f968c318ddb2cc2ed9e82fc42
#
_entry.id   4066941f968c318ddb2cc2ed9e82fc42
#
_cell.length_a   1.000
_cell.length_b   1.000
_cell.length_c   1.000
_cell.angle_alpha   90.00
_cell.angle_beta   90.00
_cell.angle_gamma   90.00
#
_symmetry.space_group_name_H-M   'P 1'
#
loop_
_entity.id
_entity.type
_entity.pdbx_description
1 polymer ?
#
loop_
_entity_poly.entity_id
_entity_poly.type
_entity_poly.pdbx_seq_one_letter_code
_entity_poly.pdbx_strand_id
1 'polypeptide(L)'
;MTIYIATSNPGKLRDFAAAAAQDVGVAPLPGIKEIPAPAEDEPTFDGNARLKAIYYSHYASGEIVIADDSGLEVDALGGAPGVRSARYAEDKLFNGPSNATIDERNNLCLLEALCTMSVPHPTARYRCVLAAARDGEILATGDGTVDGQILSTPRGAKGFGYDPLFYLPQQNKTMAELDVQTKLAFSHRGRAFAALLKALLPQLQPPQIQ
;
A
#
# COMPACT_ATOMS: atom_id res chain seq x y z
N MET A 1 -13.28 11.94 -15.68
CA MET A 1 -12.44 10.78 -16.07
C MET A 1 -12.49 9.75 -14.94
N THR A 2 -12.72 8.49 -15.24
CA THR A 2 -12.70 7.42 -14.24
C THR A 2 -11.38 6.67 -14.32
N ILE A 3 -10.75 6.45 -13.18
CA ILE A 3 -9.54 5.63 -13.02
C ILE A 3 -9.94 4.38 -12.25
N TYR A 4 -9.57 3.21 -12.76
CA TYR A 4 -9.84 1.95 -12.11
C TYR A 4 -8.69 1.55 -11.18
N ILE A 5 -9.03 1.09 -9.98
CA ILE A 5 -8.04 0.57 -9.02
C ILE A 5 -8.10 -0.94 -9.01
N ALA A 6 -6.98 -1.57 -9.33
CA ALA A 6 -6.82 -3.02 -9.34
C ALA A 6 -6.47 -3.53 -7.94
N THR A 7 -7.44 -3.51 -7.04
CA THR A 7 -7.30 -4.07 -5.70
C THR A 7 -8.58 -4.73 -5.23
N SER A 8 -8.47 -5.91 -4.63
CA SER A 8 -9.56 -6.57 -3.91
C SER A 8 -9.61 -6.20 -2.42
N ASN A 9 -8.61 -5.45 -1.91
CA ASN A 9 -8.54 -5.02 -0.53
C ASN A 9 -9.44 -3.81 -0.28
N PRO A 10 -10.54 -3.95 0.52
CA PRO A 10 -11.48 -2.86 0.74
C PRO A 10 -10.89 -1.68 1.52
N GLY A 11 -9.82 -1.93 2.32
CA GLY A 11 -9.09 -0.88 3.02
C GLY A 11 -8.34 0.02 2.04
N LYS A 12 -7.57 -0.56 1.12
CA LYS A 12 -6.86 0.17 0.09
C LYS A 12 -7.83 0.96 -0.79
N LEU A 13 -8.93 0.34 -1.23
CA LEU A 13 -9.92 1.02 -2.06
C LEU A 13 -10.52 2.25 -1.37
N ARG A 14 -10.86 2.16 -0.07
CA ARG A 14 -11.32 3.31 0.72
C ARG A 14 -10.27 4.42 0.79
N ASP A 15 -9.01 4.05 1.02
CA ASP A 15 -7.91 5.01 1.11
C ASP A 15 -7.75 5.78 -0.22
N PHE A 16 -7.76 5.11 -1.37
CA PHE A 16 -7.63 5.76 -2.68
C PHE A 16 -8.87 6.58 -3.07
N ALA A 17 -10.06 6.07 -2.81
CA ALA A 17 -11.30 6.82 -3.08
C ALA A 17 -11.37 8.12 -2.29
N ALA A 18 -10.87 8.11 -1.04
CA ALA A 18 -10.85 9.30 -0.21
C ALA A 18 -9.67 10.25 -0.54
N ALA A 19 -8.60 9.75 -1.18
CA ALA A 19 -7.47 10.56 -1.66
C ALA A 19 -7.73 11.20 -3.05
N ALA A 20 -8.78 10.77 -3.75
CA ALA A 20 -9.11 11.27 -5.08
C ALA A 20 -9.52 12.76 -5.03
N ALA A 21 -8.97 13.56 -5.96
CA ALA A 21 -9.40 14.94 -6.17
C ALA A 21 -10.84 14.97 -6.73
N GLN A 22 -11.55 16.08 -6.52
CA GLN A 22 -12.98 16.22 -6.90
C GLN A 22 -13.27 15.92 -8.40
N ASP A 23 -12.28 16.09 -9.27
CA ASP A 23 -12.43 15.92 -10.72
C ASP A 23 -11.99 14.53 -11.24
N VAL A 24 -11.50 13.65 -10.35
CA VAL A 24 -11.01 12.31 -10.70
C VAL A 24 -11.88 11.26 -10.03
N GLY A 25 -12.71 10.58 -10.81
CA GLY A 25 -13.48 9.44 -10.34
C GLY A 25 -12.56 8.23 -10.10
N VAL A 26 -12.66 7.61 -8.95
CA VAL A 26 -11.96 6.36 -8.61
C VAL A 26 -12.98 5.26 -8.39
N ALA A 27 -12.81 4.14 -9.08
CA ALA A 27 -13.68 2.98 -8.98
C ALA A 27 -12.85 1.69 -8.91
N PRO A 28 -13.35 0.62 -8.28
CA PRO A 28 -12.70 -0.68 -8.40
C PRO A 28 -12.72 -1.16 -9.84
N LEU A 29 -11.66 -1.86 -10.25
CA LEU A 29 -11.63 -2.52 -11.56
C LEU A 29 -12.80 -3.51 -11.65
N PRO A 30 -13.68 -3.41 -12.68
CA PRO A 30 -14.78 -4.35 -12.85
C PRO A 30 -14.28 -5.79 -12.92
N GLY A 31 -14.94 -6.70 -12.21
CA GLY A 31 -14.56 -8.12 -12.19
C GLY A 31 -13.23 -8.44 -11.48
N ILE A 32 -12.66 -7.52 -10.72
CA ILE A 32 -11.33 -7.74 -10.06
C ILE A 32 -11.25 -9.02 -9.22
N LYS A 33 -12.37 -9.48 -8.68
CA LYS A 33 -12.41 -10.70 -7.85
C LYS A 33 -12.35 -11.99 -8.67
N GLU A 34 -12.78 -11.93 -9.91
CA GLU A 34 -12.81 -13.05 -10.86
C GLU A 34 -11.51 -13.14 -11.68
N ILE A 35 -10.74 -12.04 -11.73
CA ILE A 35 -9.45 -12.01 -12.42
C ILE A 35 -8.38 -12.67 -11.54
N PRO A 36 -7.69 -13.71 -12.04
CA PRO A 36 -6.57 -14.30 -11.30
C PRO A 36 -5.52 -13.24 -10.96
N ALA A 37 -5.02 -13.26 -9.73
CA ALA A 37 -3.95 -12.34 -9.35
C ALA A 37 -2.63 -12.75 -10.04
N PRO A 38 -1.85 -11.82 -10.61
CA PRO A 38 -0.52 -12.12 -11.12
C PRO A 38 0.41 -12.46 -9.96
N ALA A 39 1.46 -13.25 -10.23
CA ALA A 39 2.51 -13.50 -9.26
C ALA A 39 3.23 -12.19 -8.91
N GLU A 40 3.45 -11.97 -7.60
CA GLU A 40 4.16 -10.80 -7.08
C GLU A 40 5.58 -11.22 -6.66
N ASP A 41 6.43 -11.50 -7.67
CA ASP A 41 7.78 -12.05 -7.48
C ASP A 41 8.89 -11.02 -7.66
N GLU A 42 8.52 -9.78 -7.96
CA GLU A 42 9.50 -8.70 -8.10
C GLU A 42 10.11 -8.33 -6.73
N PRO A 43 11.43 -8.01 -6.70
CA PRO A 43 12.12 -7.71 -5.46
C PRO A 43 11.79 -6.33 -4.88
N THR A 44 11.05 -5.51 -5.60
CA THR A 44 10.74 -4.12 -5.23
C THR A 44 9.26 -3.79 -5.34
N PHE A 45 8.80 -2.84 -4.53
CA PHE A 45 7.43 -2.31 -4.65
C PHE A 45 7.15 -1.73 -6.05
N ASP A 46 8.12 -1.04 -6.67
CA ASP A 46 7.97 -0.50 -8.03
C ASP A 46 7.76 -1.62 -9.06
N GLY A 47 8.58 -2.67 -9.00
CA GLY A 47 8.45 -3.83 -9.90
C GLY A 47 7.08 -4.48 -9.80
N ASN A 48 6.62 -4.81 -8.58
CA ASN A 48 5.31 -5.41 -8.36
C ASN A 48 4.16 -4.48 -8.76
N ALA A 49 4.23 -3.18 -8.47
CA ALA A 49 3.20 -2.22 -8.86
C ALA A 49 3.06 -2.13 -10.38
N ARG A 50 4.19 -2.04 -11.12
CA ARG A 50 4.21 -2.02 -12.59
C ARG A 50 3.68 -3.31 -13.19
N LEU A 51 4.16 -4.45 -12.70
CA LEU A 51 3.70 -5.77 -13.15
C LEU A 51 2.18 -5.88 -13.02
N LYS A 52 1.63 -5.54 -11.86
CA LYS A 52 0.19 -5.57 -11.61
C LYS A 52 -0.57 -4.58 -12.49
N ALA A 53 -0.09 -3.34 -12.65
CA ALA A 53 -0.76 -2.34 -13.48
C ALA A 53 -0.83 -2.77 -14.95
N ILE A 54 0.27 -3.24 -15.52
CA ILE A 54 0.33 -3.80 -16.88
C ILE A 54 -0.67 -4.94 -17.02
N TYR A 55 -0.59 -5.93 -16.13
CA TYR A 55 -1.44 -7.11 -16.17
C TYR A 55 -2.93 -6.75 -16.14
N TYR A 56 -3.35 -5.94 -15.17
CA TYR A 56 -4.76 -5.60 -15.00
C TYR A 56 -5.30 -4.64 -16.06
N SER A 57 -4.44 -3.83 -16.71
CA SER A 57 -4.88 -2.92 -17.78
C SER A 57 -5.43 -3.67 -19.00
N HIS A 58 -5.02 -4.92 -19.22
CA HIS A 58 -5.57 -5.75 -20.31
C HIS A 58 -7.04 -6.16 -20.08
N TYR A 59 -7.56 -6.01 -18.85
CA TYR A 59 -8.95 -6.31 -18.52
C TYR A 59 -9.88 -5.09 -18.57
N ALA A 60 -9.35 -3.92 -18.95
CA ALA A 60 -10.10 -2.67 -19.10
C ALA A 60 -9.54 -1.88 -20.28
N SER A 61 -9.71 -2.40 -21.50
CA SER A 61 -9.13 -1.84 -22.72
C SER A 61 -9.50 -0.35 -22.90
N GLY A 62 -8.51 0.47 -23.23
CA GLY A 62 -8.62 1.91 -23.39
C GLY A 62 -8.72 2.70 -22.08
N GLU A 63 -8.91 2.04 -20.95
CA GLU A 63 -9.06 2.68 -19.64
C GLU A 63 -7.76 2.73 -18.86
N ILE A 64 -7.68 3.66 -17.91
CA ILE A 64 -6.53 3.73 -16.99
C ILE A 64 -6.77 2.85 -15.79
N VAL A 65 -5.85 1.91 -15.58
CA VAL A 65 -5.83 1.03 -14.43
C VAL A 65 -4.61 1.34 -13.56
N ILE A 66 -4.87 1.57 -12.27
CA ILE A 66 -3.82 1.75 -11.25
C ILE A 66 -3.73 0.50 -10.40
N ALA A 67 -2.51 0.04 -10.18
CA ALA A 67 -2.21 -0.97 -9.18
C ALA A 67 -1.17 -0.45 -8.18
N ASP A 68 -1.25 -0.92 -6.94
CA ASP A 68 -0.31 -0.59 -5.88
C ASP A 68 0.47 -1.81 -5.42
N ASP A 69 1.70 -1.56 -5.00
CA ASP A 69 2.38 -2.42 -4.04
C ASP A 69 2.83 -1.60 -2.85
N SER A 70 2.59 -2.12 -1.64
CA SER A 70 2.81 -1.36 -0.42
C SER A 70 3.10 -2.28 0.75
N GLY A 71 3.96 -1.82 1.66
CA GLY A 71 4.34 -2.59 2.82
C GLY A 71 5.04 -1.77 3.88
N LEU A 72 5.45 -2.49 4.92
CA LEU A 72 6.21 -2.00 6.05
C LEU A 72 7.68 -2.35 5.86
N GLU A 73 8.56 -1.38 6.02
CA GLU A 73 10.00 -1.57 6.10
C GLU A 73 10.46 -1.21 7.51
N VAL A 74 11.18 -2.12 8.19
CA VAL A 74 11.71 -1.91 9.54
C VAL A 74 13.23 -1.92 9.49
N ASP A 75 13.87 -0.83 9.91
CA ASP A 75 15.30 -0.63 9.75
C ASP A 75 16.12 -1.69 10.50
N ALA A 76 15.72 -2.04 11.73
CA ALA A 76 16.36 -3.08 12.53
C ALA A 76 16.31 -4.48 11.88
N LEU A 77 15.40 -4.71 10.95
CA LEU A 77 15.24 -5.96 10.20
C LEU A 77 15.79 -5.86 8.77
N GLY A 78 16.62 -4.85 8.48
CA GLY A 78 17.19 -4.65 7.15
C GLY A 78 16.14 -4.35 6.07
N GLY A 79 15.02 -3.72 6.46
CA GLY A 79 13.89 -3.41 5.57
C GLY A 79 12.79 -4.47 5.51
N ALA A 80 12.96 -5.62 6.17
CA ALA A 80 11.87 -6.59 6.26
C ALA A 80 10.73 -6.03 7.12
N PRO A 81 9.47 -6.42 6.86
CA PRO A 81 8.94 -7.37 5.87
C PRO A 81 9.04 -6.92 4.40
N GLY A 82 9.09 -5.60 4.10
CA GLY A 82 9.19 -5.08 2.73
C GLY A 82 8.03 -5.55 1.84
N VAL A 83 8.33 -5.98 0.61
CA VAL A 83 7.36 -6.50 -0.36
C VAL A 83 6.63 -7.77 0.14
N ARG A 84 7.13 -8.40 1.20
CA ARG A 84 6.52 -9.59 1.81
C ARG A 84 5.55 -9.26 2.96
N SER A 85 5.21 -7.97 3.14
CA SER A 85 4.40 -7.50 4.29
C SER A 85 3.09 -8.24 4.49
N ALA A 86 2.36 -8.55 3.44
CA ALA A 86 1.06 -9.23 3.53
C ALA A 86 1.16 -10.72 3.93
N ARG A 87 2.31 -11.36 3.71
CA ARG A 87 2.55 -12.79 3.91
C ARG A 87 3.77 -13.08 4.80
N TYR A 88 4.16 -12.10 5.62
CA TYR A 88 5.39 -12.20 6.42
C TYR A 88 5.40 -13.38 7.37
N ALA A 89 4.31 -13.63 8.08
CA ALA A 89 4.18 -14.77 8.98
C ALA A 89 4.18 -16.11 8.23
N GLU A 90 3.56 -16.18 7.06
CA GLU A 90 3.55 -17.36 6.21
C GLU A 90 4.96 -17.70 5.72
N ASP A 91 5.67 -16.70 5.16
CA ASP A 91 7.05 -16.86 4.66
C ASP A 91 8.05 -17.28 5.77
N LYS A 92 7.80 -16.84 7.00
CA LYS A 92 8.58 -17.21 8.17
C LYS A 92 8.16 -18.54 8.81
N LEU A 93 7.12 -19.19 8.27
CA LEU A 93 6.52 -20.38 8.87
C LEU A 93 6.14 -20.16 10.35
N PHE A 94 5.68 -18.93 10.65
CA PHE A 94 5.38 -18.50 12.00
C PHE A 94 4.21 -19.30 12.59
N ASN A 95 4.45 -19.99 13.69
CA ASN A 95 3.47 -20.84 14.37
C ASN A 95 2.67 -20.01 15.41
N GLY A 96 1.82 -19.09 14.92
CA GLY A 96 0.97 -18.26 15.77
C GLY A 96 -0.34 -18.94 16.17
N PRO A 97 -1.18 -18.25 16.97
CA PRO A 97 -2.48 -18.76 17.39
C PRO A 97 -3.35 -19.14 16.18
N SER A 98 -4.01 -20.30 16.25
CA SER A 98 -4.81 -20.85 15.14
C SER A 98 -6.07 -20.01 14.80
N ASN A 99 -6.57 -19.23 15.76
CA ASN A 99 -7.73 -18.35 15.61
C ASN A 99 -7.35 -16.91 15.26
N ALA A 100 -6.07 -16.57 15.13
CA ALA A 100 -5.61 -15.25 14.76
C ALA A 100 -5.82 -15.00 13.25
N THR A 101 -6.21 -13.79 12.91
CA THR A 101 -6.28 -13.31 11.52
C THR A 101 -4.88 -13.25 10.89
N ILE A 102 -4.80 -13.12 9.57
CA ILE A 102 -3.53 -12.97 8.85
C ILE A 102 -2.77 -11.73 9.38
N ASP A 103 -3.47 -10.60 9.58
CA ASP A 103 -2.86 -9.37 10.09
C ASP A 103 -2.31 -9.56 11.51
N GLU A 104 -3.07 -10.20 12.40
CA GLU A 104 -2.61 -10.50 13.76
C GLU A 104 -1.39 -11.42 13.77
N ARG A 105 -1.36 -12.43 12.91
CA ARG A 105 -0.22 -13.33 12.78
C ARG A 105 1.02 -12.58 12.26
N ASN A 106 0.85 -11.72 11.27
CA ASN A 106 1.94 -10.87 10.75
C ASN A 106 2.48 -9.93 11.84
N ASN A 107 1.60 -9.32 12.64
CA ASN A 107 1.98 -8.47 13.77
C ASN A 107 2.75 -9.24 14.84
N LEU A 108 2.28 -10.43 15.23
CA LEU A 108 2.96 -11.29 16.22
C LEU A 108 4.33 -11.75 15.71
N CYS A 109 4.43 -12.15 14.45
CA CYS A 109 5.68 -12.54 13.82
C CYS A 109 6.69 -11.37 13.79
N LEU A 110 6.22 -10.15 13.49
CA LEU A 110 7.05 -8.95 13.53
C LEU A 110 7.58 -8.68 14.96
N LEU A 111 6.71 -8.74 15.95
CA LEU A 111 7.11 -8.55 17.35
C LEU A 111 8.11 -9.60 17.83
N GLU A 112 7.94 -10.88 17.46
CA GLU A 112 8.89 -11.93 17.76
C GLU A 112 10.26 -11.66 17.12
N ALA A 113 10.29 -11.27 15.83
CA ALA A 113 11.53 -10.93 15.14
C ALA A 113 12.26 -9.75 15.81
N LEU A 114 11.53 -8.75 16.30
CA LEU A 114 12.09 -7.57 16.97
C LEU A 114 12.51 -7.83 18.41
N CYS A 115 11.88 -8.77 19.11
CA CYS A 115 12.20 -9.13 20.50
C CYS A 115 13.67 -9.55 20.67
N THR A 116 14.24 -10.17 19.63
CA THR A 116 15.64 -10.62 19.64
C THR A 116 16.66 -9.50 19.39
N MET A 117 16.21 -8.34 18.91
CA MET A 117 17.09 -7.26 18.43
C MET A 117 17.50 -6.26 19.52
N SER A 118 16.87 -6.27 20.70
CA SER A 118 17.15 -5.34 21.81
C SER A 118 17.13 -3.85 21.41
N VAL A 119 16.36 -3.48 20.39
CA VAL A 119 16.20 -2.09 19.90
C VAL A 119 14.89 -1.53 20.44
N PRO A 120 14.90 -0.60 21.40
CA PRO A 120 13.69 0.05 21.85
C PRO A 120 13.16 0.96 20.72
N HIS A 121 11.86 0.85 20.40
CA HIS A 121 11.18 1.67 19.38
C HIS A 121 11.88 1.66 18.01
N PRO A 122 12.00 0.49 17.34
CA PRO A 122 12.66 0.41 16.06
C PRO A 122 12.03 1.36 15.05
N THR A 123 12.86 2.09 14.34
CA THR A 123 12.40 2.96 13.24
C THR A 123 11.89 2.10 12.09
N ALA A 124 10.84 2.59 11.47
CA ALA A 124 10.16 1.91 10.39
C ALA A 124 9.54 2.94 9.43
N ARG A 125 9.21 2.49 8.22
CA ARG A 125 8.40 3.28 7.29
C ARG A 125 7.36 2.42 6.61
N TYR A 126 6.19 2.98 6.40
CA TYR A 126 5.29 2.49 5.37
C TYR A 126 5.67 3.08 4.02
N ARG A 127 5.69 2.25 3.00
CA ARG A 127 5.91 2.65 1.62
C ARG A 127 4.78 2.16 0.73
N CYS A 128 4.40 2.96 -0.25
CA CYS A 128 3.47 2.60 -1.29
C CYS A 128 4.01 3.10 -2.63
N VAL A 129 4.05 2.21 -3.61
CA VAL A 129 4.28 2.58 -5.01
C VAL A 129 3.01 2.27 -5.78
N LEU A 130 2.59 3.23 -6.60
CA LEU A 130 1.50 3.11 -7.54
C LEU A 130 2.04 3.15 -8.96
N ALA A 131 1.48 2.33 -9.83
CA ALA A 131 1.69 2.43 -11.26
C ALA A 131 0.34 2.55 -11.98
N ALA A 132 0.26 3.45 -12.94
CA ALA A 132 -0.88 3.59 -13.86
C ALA A 132 -0.50 3.02 -15.22
N ALA A 133 -1.36 2.17 -15.77
CA ALA A 133 -1.17 1.59 -17.09
C ALA A 133 -2.44 1.67 -17.92
N ARG A 134 -2.29 1.64 -19.23
CA ARG A 134 -3.36 1.51 -20.23
C ARG A 134 -2.90 0.56 -21.30
N ASP A 135 -3.71 -0.46 -21.61
CA ASP A 135 -3.46 -1.42 -22.69
C ASP A 135 -2.04 -2.05 -22.64
N GLY A 136 -1.52 -2.33 -21.44
CA GLY A 136 -0.20 -2.93 -21.23
C GLY A 136 0.97 -1.93 -21.13
N GLU A 137 0.75 -0.64 -21.31
CA GLU A 137 1.80 0.38 -21.25
C GLU A 137 1.72 1.20 -19.96
N ILE A 138 2.85 1.40 -19.29
CA ILE A 138 2.95 2.26 -18.10
C ILE A 138 2.88 3.72 -18.53
N LEU A 139 1.93 4.44 -17.96
CA LEU A 139 1.76 5.88 -18.18
C LEU A 139 2.51 6.69 -17.12
N ALA A 140 2.40 6.33 -15.86
CA ALA A 140 3.02 7.07 -14.76
C ALA A 140 3.21 6.18 -13.54
N THR A 141 4.09 6.62 -12.63
CA THR A 141 4.23 6.03 -11.30
C THR A 141 4.22 7.10 -10.21
N GLY A 142 3.86 6.70 -9.00
CA GLY A 142 3.92 7.57 -7.83
C GLY A 142 4.39 6.79 -6.61
N ASP A 143 5.28 7.40 -5.83
CA ASP A 143 5.85 6.82 -4.61
C ASP A 143 5.48 7.68 -3.41
N GLY A 144 5.20 7.07 -2.28
CA GLY A 144 4.90 7.75 -1.04
C GLY A 144 5.33 6.95 0.18
N THR A 145 5.95 7.63 1.12
CA THR A 145 6.42 7.06 2.38
C THR A 145 5.88 7.81 3.57
N VAL A 146 5.79 7.14 4.71
CA VAL A 146 5.59 7.77 6.01
C VAL A 146 6.48 7.08 7.03
N ASP A 147 7.30 7.86 7.71
CA ASP A 147 8.20 7.36 8.74
C ASP A 147 7.50 7.27 10.10
N GLY A 148 7.90 6.28 10.89
CA GLY A 148 7.36 6.01 12.21
C GLY A 148 8.24 5.06 13.01
N GLN A 149 7.64 4.44 14.01
CA GLN A 149 8.31 3.49 14.91
C GLN A 149 7.39 2.30 15.16
N ILE A 150 7.96 1.16 15.50
CA ILE A 150 7.17 -0.02 15.90
C ILE A 150 7.07 -0.06 17.43
N LEU A 151 5.83 -0.13 17.93
CA LEU A 151 5.55 -0.35 19.35
C LEU A 151 5.66 -1.85 19.67
N SER A 152 6.05 -2.15 20.91
CA SER A 152 6.05 -3.52 21.44
C SER A 152 4.66 -4.05 21.80
N THR A 153 3.66 -3.17 21.85
CA THR A 153 2.28 -3.52 22.20
C THR A 153 1.33 -2.79 21.26
N PRO A 154 0.33 -3.48 20.65
CA PRO A 154 -0.60 -2.87 19.73
C PRO A 154 -1.50 -1.84 20.42
N ARG A 155 -1.81 -0.74 19.73
CA ARG A 155 -2.74 0.30 20.17
C ARG A 155 -3.71 0.64 19.04
N GLY A 156 -4.99 0.88 19.39
CA GLY A 156 -6.05 1.19 18.43
C GLY A 156 -6.62 -0.07 17.75
N ALA A 157 -7.74 0.12 17.06
CA ALA A 157 -8.48 -0.96 16.40
C ALA A 157 -8.94 -0.62 14.98
N LYS A 158 -8.53 0.53 14.44
CA LYS A 158 -8.87 0.95 13.08
C LYS A 158 -7.78 0.51 12.08
N GLY A 159 -8.13 0.55 10.80
CA GLY A 159 -7.18 0.23 9.74
C GLY A 159 -7.01 -1.26 9.51
N PHE A 160 -5.83 -1.69 9.10
CA PHE A 160 -5.46 -3.07 8.78
C PHE A 160 -3.94 -3.27 8.79
N GLY A 161 -3.48 -4.50 8.65
CA GLY A 161 -2.06 -4.84 8.63
C GLY A 161 -1.36 -4.47 9.93
N TYR A 162 -0.24 -3.75 9.83
CA TYR A 162 0.59 -3.37 10.97
C TYR A 162 0.17 -2.04 11.62
N ASP A 163 -0.98 -1.48 11.26
CA ASP A 163 -1.47 -0.20 11.79
C ASP A 163 -1.48 -0.11 13.32
N PRO A 164 -1.84 -1.16 14.08
CA PRO A 164 -1.81 -1.12 15.55
C PRO A 164 -0.42 -1.00 16.17
N LEU A 165 0.62 -1.41 15.45
CA LEU A 165 2.01 -1.34 15.90
C LEU A 165 2.75 -0.12 15.35
N PHE A 166 2.29 0.47 14.23
CA PHE A 166 2.98 1.56 13.58
C PHE A 166 2.65 2.90 14.24
N TYR A 167 3.58 3.40 15.03
CA TYR A 167 3.47 4.62 15.83
C TYR A 167 4.04 5.83 15.09
N LEU A 168 3.31 6.92 15.16
CA LEU A 168 3.64 8.22 14.59
C LEU A 168 4.05 9.17 15.71
N PRO A 169 5.33 9.42 15.96
CA PRO A 169 5.77 10.28 17.08
C PRO A 169 5.17 11.68 17.05
N GLN A 170 5.05 12.27 15.85
CA GLN A 170 4.49 13.63 15.70
C GLN A 170 3.00 13.71 16.04
N GLN A 171 2.26 12.61 15.96
CA GLN A 171 0.84 12.54 16.28
C GLN A 171 0.57 11.97 17.68
N ASN A 172 1.60 11.39 18.32
CA ASN A 172 1.46 10.61 19.56
C ASN A 172 0.38 9.50 19.45
N LYS A 173 0.24 8.91 18.27
CA LYS A 173 -0.78 7.90 17.94
C LYS A 173 -0.20 6.82 17.02
N THR A 174 -0.80 5.64 17.06
CA THR A 174 -0.60 4.65 15.99
C THR A 174 -1.50 4.95 14.80
N MET A 175 -1.19 4.33 13.66
CA MET A 175 -2.07 4.40 12.48
C MET A 175 -3.47 3.87 12.78
N ALA A 176 -3.61 2.90 13.68
CA ALA A 176 -4.89 2.33 14.08
C ALA A 176 -5.71 3.21 15.03
N GLU A 177 -5.13 4.29 15.57
CA GLU A 177 -5.83 5.28 16.42
C GLU A 177 -6.36 6.47 15.61
N LEU A 178 -5.96 6.59 14.31
CA LEU A 178 -6.38 7.69 13.46
C LEU A 178 -7.70 7.40 12.74
N ASP A 179 -8.44 8.47 12.46
CA ASP A 179 -9.55 8.37 11.50
C ASP A 179 -9.04 8.40 10.05
N VAL A 180 -9.88 7.99 9.11
CA VAL A 180 -9.51 7.86 7.69
C VAL A 180 -9.07 9.20 7.10
N GLN A 181 -9.74 10.31 7.40
CA GLN A 181 -9.44 11.62 6.85
C GLN A 181 -8.07 12.12 7.32
N THR A 182 -7.82 12.02 8.63
CA THR A 182 -6.52 12.38 9.21
C THR A 182 -5.40 11.50 8.62
N LYS A 183 -5.64 10.19 8.49
CA LYS A 183 -4.66 9.24 7.94
C LYS A 183 -4.28 9.59 6.49
N LEU A 184 -5.25 9.96 5.66
CA LEU A 184 -5.01 10.25 4.24
C LEU A 184 -4.13 11.47 4.02
N ALA A 185 -4.27 12.50 4.84
CA ALA A 185 -3.54 13.75 4.67
C ALA A 185 -2.01 13.58 4.66
N PHE A 186 -1.49 12.53 5.28
CA PHE A 186 -0.04 12.30 5.37
C PHE A 186 0.40 10.85 5.13
N SER A 187 -0.54 9.92 4.87
CA SER A 187 -0.20 8.51 4.67
C SER A 187 0.63 8.26 3.42
N HIS A 188 1.38 7.15 3.43
CA HIS A 188 2.11 6.67 2.26
C HIS A 188 1.24 6.55 1.01
N ARG A 189 0.00 6.04 1.13
CA ARG A 189 -0.96 5.93 0.00
C ARG A 189 -1.44 7.27 -0.51
N GLY A 190 -1.78 8.20 0.39
CA GLY A 190 -2.16 9.55 0.00
C GLY A 190 -1.05 10.27 -0.76
N ARG A 191 0.18 10.18 -0.26
CA ARG A 191 1.38 10.76 -0.92
C ARG A 191 1.66 10.11 -2.27
N ALA A 192 1.64 8.77 -2.35
CA ALA A 192 1.84 8.03 -3.60
C ALA A 192 0.79 8.40 -4.65
N PHE A 193 -0.49 8.50 -4.25
CA PHE A 193 -1.57 8.85 -5.15
C PHE A 193 -1.46 10.30 -5.67
N ALA A 194 -1.13 11.24 -4.80
CA ALA A 194 -0.88 12.62 -5.21
C ALA A 194 0.31 12.72 -6.19
N ALA A 195 1.41 11.99 -5.92
CA ALA A 195 2.56 11.93 -6.80
C ALA A 195 2.21 11.32 -8.17
N LEU A 196 1.44 10.23 -8.17
CA LEU A 196 0.95 9.60 -9.40
C LEU A 196 0.09 10.55 -10.22
N LEU A 197 -0.90 11.20 -9.62
CA LEU A 197 -1.78 12.13 -10.34
C LEU A 197 -0.99 13.32 -10.94
N LYS A 198 -0.02 13.85 -10.20
CA LYS A 198 0.86 14.91 -10.69
C LYS A 198 1.64 14.49 -11.95
N ALA A 199 2.07 13.24 -12.04
CA ALA A 199 2.79 12.70 -13.19
C ALA A 199 1.85 12.29 -14.34
N LEU A 200 0.65 11.82 -14.03
CA LEU A 200 -0.32 11.28 -14.99
C LEU A 200 -1.13 12.37 -15.72
N LEU A 201 -1.67 13.34 -14.96
CA LEU A 201 -2.61 14.33 -15.53
C LEU A 201 -2.07 15.14 -16.72
N PRO A 202 -0.78 15.57 -16.74
CA PRO A 202 -0.24 16.27 -17.91
C PRO A 202 -0.24 15.42 -19.20
N GLN A 203 -0.12 14.09 -19.08
CA GLN A 203 -0.10 13.18 -20.22
C GLN A 203 -1.48 12.91 -20.82
N LEU A 204 -2.53 13.28 -20.09
CA LEU A 204 -3.93 13.10 -20.51
C LEU A 204 -4.53 14.36 -21.16
N GLN A 205 -3.81 15.47 -21.12
CA GLN A 205 -4.24 16.69 -21.83
C GLN A 205 -3.93 16.55 -23.33
N PRO A 206 -4.85 16.95 -24.22
CA PRO A 206 -4.54 16.99 -25.64
C PRO A 206 -3.33 17.90 -25.87
N PRO A 207 -2.48 17.59 -26.89
CA PRO A 207 -1.35 18.43 -27.23
C PRO A 207 -1.86 19.86 -27.48
N GLN A 208 -1.28 20.83 -26.77
CA GLN A 208 -1.57 22.24 -27.05
C GLN A 208 -1.00 22.53 -28.46
N ILE A 209 -1.93 22.70 -29.43
CA ILE A 209 -1.57 23.12 -30.77
C ILE A 209 -1.06 24.57 -30.64
N GLN A 210 0.23 24.77 -30.84
CA GLN A 210 0.86 26.08 -30.98
C GLN A 210 0.55 26.64 -32.34
#